data_79a9616bdacfc2c2057df4b070be8c0b
#
_entry.id   79a9616bdacfc2c2057df4b070be8c0b
#
_cell.length_a   1.000
_cell.length_b   1.000
_cell.length_c   1.000
_cell.angle_alpha   90.00
_cell.angle_beta   90.00
_cell.angle_gamma   90.00
#
_symmetry.space_group_name_H-M   'P 1'
#
loop_
_entity.id
_entity.type
_entity.pdbx_description
1 polymer ?
#
loop_
_entity_poly.entity_id
_entity_poly.type
_entity_poly.pdbx_seq_one_letter_code
_entity_poly.pdbx_strand_id
1 'polypeptide(L)'
;MTRHAPAVHRLAALNVGPGAADEVVQDVFVAVHRGLRGFRGEAQFSTWLHRITLNACARALGRHRPDVPLEDAPEPASAQNLTRAAEVTQLREQLSAALRTLPPEQREAVTLREVSGLEYAEIAALTGTELGTVKSRIGRGRAALRAWLTRAGVTPHD
;
A
#
# COMPACT_ATOMS: atom_id res chain seq x y z
N MET A 1 8.74 -18.37 -1.88
CA MET A 1 7.72 -17.61 -1.13
C MET A 1 8.34 -16.66 -0.12
N THR A 2 9.30 -17.09 0.69
CA THR A 2 9.98 -16.25 1.72
C THR A 2 10.63 -14.97 1.18
N ARG A 3 11.12 -14.97 -0.05
CA ARG A 3 11.79 -13.82 -0.67
C ARG A 3 10.88 -12.60 -0.87
N HIS A 4 9.60 -12.82 -1.15
CA HIS A 4 8.64 -11.76 -1.46
C HIS A 4 7.75 -11.37 -0.28
N ALA A 5 7.75 -12.15 0.79
CA ALA A 5 6.90 -11.92 1.96
C ALA A 5 7.08 -10.52 2.59
N PRO A 6 8.32 -10.00 2.78
CA PRO A 6 8.51 -8.66 3.33
C PRO A 6 7.93 -7.55 2.44
N ALA A 7 8.03 -7.69 1.11
CA ALA A 7 7.48 -6.72 0.17
C ALA A 7 5.95 -6.72 0.18
N VAL A 8 5.33 -7.91 0.21
CA VAL A 8 3.88 -8.07 0.33
C VAL A 8 3.37 -7.47 1.64
N HIS A 9 4.02 -7.77 2.75
CA HIS A 9 3.65 -7.23 4.06
C HIS A 9 3.74 -5.70 4.10
N ARG A 10 4.82 -5.14 3.57
CA ARG A 10 5.01 -3.68 3.50
C ARG A 10 3.93 -3.02 2.66
N LEU A 11 3.63 -3.57 1.50
CA LEU A 11 2.60 -3.08 0.61
C LEU A 11 1.21 -3.17 1.26
N ALA A 12 0.90 -4.26 1.93
CA ALA A 12 -0.33 -4.43 2.69
C ALA A 12 -0.43 -3.42 3.83
N ALA A 13 0.60 -3.31 4.66
CA ALA A 13 0.61 -2.39 5.81
C ALA A 13 0.42 -0.92 5.40
N LEU A 14 0.99 -0.49 4.28
CA LEU A 14 0.77 0.86 3.75
C LEU A 14 -0.65 1.10 3.25
N ASN A 15 -1.31 0.10 2.71
CA ASN A 15 -2.66 0.25 2.15
C ASN A 15 -3.79 0.06 3.16
N VAL A 16 -3.64 -0.88 4.10
CA VAL A 16 -4.72 -1.24 5.05
C VAL A 16 -4.38 -0.92 6.50
N GLY A 17 -3.16 -0.47 6.77
CA GLY A 17 -2.63 -0.27 8.12
C GLY A 17 -2.00 -1.54 8.72
N PRO A 18 -1.14 -1.37 9.75
CA PRO A 18 -0.39 -2.49 10.33
C PRO A 18 -1.30 -3.56 10.97
N GLY A 19 -2.42 -3.17 11.55
CA GLY A 19 -3.33 -4.11 12.23
C GLY A 19 -4.04 -5.10 11.31
N ALA A 20 -4.29 -4.73 10.05
CA ALA A 20 -4.96 -5.58 9.06
C ALA A 20 -3.98 -6.24 8.07
N ALA A 21 -2.70 -5.89 8.13
CA ALA A 21 -1.70 -6.35 7.16
C ALA A 21 -1.52 -7.87 7.17
N ASP A 22 -1.49 -8.48 8.35
CA ASP A 22 -1.26 -9.93 8.47
C ASP A 22 -2.39 -10.75 7.84
N GLU A 23 -3.63 -10.33 8.04
CA GLU A 23 -4.79 -10.97 7.41
C GLU A 23 -4.73 -10.84 5.87
N VAL A 24 -4.39 -9.66 5.38
CA VAL A 24 -4.20 -9.43 3.93
C VAL A 24 -3.07 -10.29 3.37
N VAL A 25 -1.96 -10.41 4.08
CA VAL A 25 -0.83 -11.27 3.68
C VAL A 25 -1.27 -12.72 3.55
N GLN A 26 -2.07 -13.24 4.49
CA GLN A 26 -2.63 -14.59 4.41
C GLN A 26 -3.53 -14.74 3.18
N ASP A 27 -4.43 -13.81 2.93
CA ASP A 27 -5.29 -13.79 1.75
C ASP A 27 -4.48 -13.79 0.45
N VAL A 28 -3.40 -13.03 0.40
CA VAL A 28 -2.47 -12.98 -0.74
C VAL A 28 -1.83 -14.34 -0.98
N PHE A 29 -1.32 -15.00 0.05
CA PHE A 29 -0.70 -16.32 -0.11
C PHE A 29 -1.68 -17.38 -0.58
N VAL A 30 -2.92 -17.35 -0.10
CA VAL A 30 -3.99 -18.24 -0.58
C VAL A 30 -4.29 -17.95 -2.06
N ALA A 31 -4.40 -16.69 -2.44
CA ALA A 31 -4.66 -16.29 -3.83
C ALA A 31 -3.50 -16.69 -4.76
N VAL A 32 -2.26 -16.49 -4.32
CA VAL A 32 -1.05 -16.93 -5.06
C VAL A 32 -1.06 -18.43 -5.25
N HIS A 33 -1.32 -19.19 -4.20
CA HIS A 33 -1.36 -20.66 -4.30
C HIS A 33 -2.38 -21.15 -5.32
N ARG A 34 -3.55 -20.53 -5.35
CA ARG A 34 -4.62 -20.87 -6.31
C ARG A 34 -4.28 -20.39 -7.73
N GLY A 35 -3.68 -19.21 -7.86
CA GLY A 35 -3.40 -18.58 -9.15
C GLY A 35 -2.10 -19.02 -9.81
N LEU A 36 -1.18 -19.67 -9.09
CA LEU A 36 0.15 -20.00 -9.58
C LEU A 36 0.13 -20.94 -10.80
N ARG A 37 -0.83 -21.85 -10.87
CA ARG A 37 -1.00 -22.77 -12.00
C ARG A 37 -1.41 -22.05 -13.29
N GLY A 38 -2.08 -20.89 -13.17
CA GLY A 38 -2.50 -20.06 -14.30
C GLY A 38 -1.53 -18.94 -14.64
N PHE A 39 -0.45 -18.79 -13.89
CA PHE A 39 0.57 -17.76 -14.16
C PHE A 39 1.37 -18.16 -15.40
N ARG A 40 1.22 -17.36 -16.49
CA ARG A 40 1.82 -17.65 -17.80
C ARG A 40 3.16 -16.97 -18.04
N GLY A 41 3.67 -16.18 -17.08
CA GLY A 41 4.92 -15.44 -17.25
C GLY A 41 4.85 -14.24 -18.20
N GLU A 42 3.66 -13.75 -18.54
CA GLU A 42 3.45 -12.56 -19.38
C GLU A 42 3.91 -11.27 -18.69
N ALA A 43 3.95 -11.27 -17.36
CA ALA A 43 4.53 -10.23 -16.53
C ALA A 43 5.54 -10.84 -15.56
N GLN A 44 6.40 -10.01 -14.97
CA GLN A 44 7.27 -10.49 -13.89
C GLN A 44 6.44 -10.98 -12.71
N PHE A 45 6.88 -12.03 -12.06
CA PHE A 45 6.19 -12.60 -10.90
C PHE A 45 5.94 -11.56 -9.79
N SER A 46 6.90 -10.69 -9.53
CA SER A 46 6.75 -9.60 -8.57
C SER A 46 5.62 -8.63 -8.94
N THR A 47 5.47 -8.29 -10.20
CA THR A 47 4.40 -7.42 -10.71
C THR A 47 3.03 -8.07 -10.52
N TRP A 48 2.90 -9.32 -10.87
CA TRP A 48 1.69 -10.11 -10.66
C TRP A 48 1.34 -10.22 -9.16
N LEU A 49 2.34 -10.47 -8.31
CA LEU A 49 2.19 -10.54 -6.86
C LEU A 49 1.72 -9.21 -6.25
N HIS A 50 2.28 -8.08 -6.70
CA HIS A 50 1.85 -6.75 -6.26
C HIS A 50 0.39 -6.49 -6.60
N ARG A 51 -0.06 -6.88 -7.78
CA ARG A 51 -1.48 -6.76 -8.16
C ARG A 51 -2.39 -7.59 -7.26
N ILE A 52 -2.04 -8.84 -6.99
CA ILE A 52 -2.79 -9.70 -6.05
C ILE A 52 -2.86 -9.03 -4.68
N THR A 53 -1.75 -8.48 -4.21
CA THR A 53 -1.69 -7.78 -2.92
C THR A 53 -2.62 -6.57 -2.87
N LEU A 54 -2.58 -5.71 -3.88
CA LEU A 54 -3.46 -4.54 -3.95
C LEU A 54 -4.94 -4.90 -4.07
N ASN A 55 -5.27 -5.95 -4.82
CA ASN A 55 -6.63 -6.46 -4.90
C ASN A 55 -7.11 -7.00 -3.54
N ALA A 56 -6.25 -7.69 -2.80
CA ALA A 56 -6.55 -8.15 -1.45
C ALA A 56 -6.75 -6.97 -0.48
N CYS A 57 -5.91 -5.94 -0.56
CA CYS A 57 -6.06 -4.70 0.20
C CYS A 57 -7.40 -4.01 -0.09
N ALA A 58 -7.76 -3.87 -1.35
CA ALA A 58 -9.03 -3.26 -1.76
C ALA A 58 -10.24 -4.01 -1.21
N ARG A 59 -10.20 -5.35 -1.24
CA ARG A 59 -11.25 -6.18 -0.62
C ARG A 59 -11.32 -6.01 0.89
N ALA A 60 -10.18 -5.96 1.56
CA ALA A 60 -10.10 -5.74 3.00
C ALA A 60 -10.69 -4.38 3.38
N LEU A 61 -10.35 -3.32 2.66
CA LEU A 61 -10.90 -1.97 2.88
C LEU A 61 -12.41 -1.89 2.59
N GLY A 62 -12.91 -2.62 1.60
CA GLY A 62 -14.34 -2.72 1.30
C GLY A 62 -15.14 -3.47 2.39
N ARG A 63 -14.50 -4.38 3.12
CA ARG A 63 -15.12 -5.11 4.26
C ARG A 63 -15.13 -4.28 5.54
N HIS A 64 -14.15 -3.40 5.74
CA HIS A 64 -14.09 -2.51 6.89
C HIS A 64 -14.82 -1.20 6.56
N ARG A 65 -16.08 -1.08 7.00
CA ARG A 65 -16.75 0.21 7.08
C ARG A 65 -16.07 1.09 8.14
N PRO A 66 -15.96 2.42 7.92
CA PRO A 66 -15.22 3.31 8.81
C PRO A 66 -16.01 3.67 10.09
N ASP A 67 -16.46 2.70 10.87
CA ASP A 67 -17.25 2.93 12.07
C ASP A 67 -16.62 2.34 13.36
N VAL A 68 -15.30 2.21 13.40
CA VAL A 68 -14.63 1.86 14.68
C VAL A 68 -13.49 2.85 14.91
N PRO A 69 -13.56 3.68 15.98
CA PRO A 69 -12.39 4.42 16.44
C PRO A 69 -11.29 3.42 16.82
N LEU A 70 -10.11 3.57 16.25
CA LEU A 70 -8.90 2.87 16.68
C LEU A 70 -8.49 3.41 18.04
N GLU A 71 -9.11 2.90 19.10
CA GLU A 71 -8.56 2.92 20.44
C GLU A 71 -7.89 1.58 20.64
N ASP A 72 -6.59 1.57 20.50
CA ASP A 72 -5.59 0.76 21.21
C ASP A 72 -4.27 0.83 20.43
N ALA A 73 -3.52 1.91 20.69
CA ALA A 73 -2.10 1.93 20.39
C ALA A 73 -1.37 1.27 21.58
N PRO A 74 -0.53 0.26 21.36
CA PRO A 74 0.30 -0.27 22.44
C PRO A 74 1.30 0.79 22.89
N GLU A 75 1.42 0.96 24.21
CA GLU A 75 2.34 1.90 24.85
C GLU A 75 3.82 1.62 24.52
N PRO A 76 4.65 2.66 24.37
CA PRO A 76 6.05 2.52 23.97
C PRO A 76 6.94 2.10 25.15
N ALA A 77 7.75 1.07 24.92
CA ALA A 77 8.79 0.67 25.86
C ALA A 77 10.18 1.21 25.43
N SER A 78 10.80 1.93 26.36
CA SER A 78 12.21 2.40 26.54
C SER A 78 12.96 3.21 25.45
N ALA A 79 13.64 4.28 25.90
CA ALA A 79 13.62 5.64 25.38
C ALA A 79 14.72 6.13 24.40
N GLN A 80 15.61 5.36 23.79
CA GLN A 80 16.59 5.94 22.84
C GLN A 80 16.73 5.23 21.49
N ASN A 81 16.64 3.92 21.42
CA ASN A 81 16.49 3.21 20.13
C ASN A 81 15.02 3.17 19.68
N LEU A 82 14.13 3.48 20.58
CA LEU A 82 12.67 3.53 20.40
C LEU A 82 12.19 4.81 19.75
N THR A 83 12.89 5.94 19.93
CA THR A 83 12.48 7.21 19.34
C THR A 83 12.46 7.12 17.82
N ARG A 84 13.53 6.59 17.21
CA ARG A 84 13.62 6.44 15.76
C ARG A 84 12.67 5.36 15.21
N ALA A 85 12.53 4.23 15.91
CA ALA A 85 11.58 3.19 15.53
C ALA A 85 10.14 3.66 15.70
N ALA A 86 9.85 4.41 16.76
CA ALA A 86 8.55 5.03 16.99
C ALA A 86 8.24 6.10 15.92
N GLU A 87 9.19 6.95 15.57
CA GLU A 87 9.05 7.95 14.51
C GLU A 87 8.76 7.31 13.15
N VAL A 88 9.48 6.23 12.81
CA VAL A 88 9.26 5.47 11.57
C VAL A 88 7.88 4.81 11.57
N THR A 89 7.46 4.25 12.70
CA THR A 89 6.12 3.65 12.84
C THR A 89 5.04 4.71 12.69
N GLN A 90 5.19 5.84 13.36
CA GLN A 90 4.26 6.96 13.26
C GLN A 90 4.16 7.50 11.82
N LEU A 91 5.29 7.65 11.14
CA LEU A 91 5.31 8.09 9.75
C LEU A 91 4.60 7.09 8.82
N ARG A 92 4.80 5.79 9.03
CA ARG A 92 4.10 4.74 8.28
C ARG A 92 2.59 4.77 8.51
N GLU A 93 2.15 4.97 9.74
CA GLU A 93 0.73 5.11 10.06
C GLU A 93 0.12 6.34 9.42
N GLN A 94 0.81 7.46 9.45
CA GLN A 94 0.39 8.70 8.79
C GLN A 94 0.30 8.53 7.27
N LEU A 95 1.29 7.91 6.66
CA LEU A 95 1.28 7.62 5.23
C LEU A 95 0.15 6.65 4.85
N SER A 96 -0.07 5.62 5.64
CA SER A 96 -1.19 4.69 5.45
C SER A 96 -2.54 5.39 5.55
N ALA A 97 -2.71 6.27 6.55
CA ALA A 97 -3.90 7.08 6.72
C ALA A 97 -4.12 8.01 5.51
N ALA A 98 -3.08 8.67 5.03
CA ALA A 98 -3.11 9.52 3.85
C ALA A 98 -3.52 8.75 2.58
N LEU A 99 -2.93 7.58 2.35
CA LEU A 99 -3.26 6.71 1.22
C LEU A 99 -4.72 6.27 1.25
N ARG A 100 -5.28 5.98 2.42
CA ARG A 100 -6.69 5.60 2.56
C ARG A 100 -7.67 6.72 2.21
N THR A 101 -7.24 7.98 2.25
CA THR A 101 -8.07 9.12 1.83
C THR A 101 -8.18 9.26 0.31
N LEU A 102 -7.28 8.64 -0.44
CA LEU A 102 -7.30 8.68 -1.90
C LEU A 102 -8.42 7.82 -2.48
N PRO A 103 -9.01 8.23 -3.63
CA PRO A 103 -9.83 7.33 -4.43
C PRO A 103 -9.05 6.03 -4.75
N PRO A 104 -9.73 4.87 -4.82
CA PRO A 104 -9.05 3.58 -5.01
C PRO A 104 -8.09 3.54 -6.19
N GLU A 105 -8.46 4.12 -7.33
CA GLU A 105 -7.64 4.12 -8.55
C GLU A 105 -6.39 4.99 -8.43
N GLN A 106 -6.47 6.10 -7.69
CA GLN A 106 -5.32 6.96 -7.43
C GLN A 106 -4.36 6.29 -6.44
N ARG A 107 -4.90 5.69 -5.39
CA ARG A 107 -4.12 4.94 -4.40
C ARG A 107 -3.38 3.79 -5.05
N GLU A 108 -4.05 2.98 -5.88
CA GLU A 108 -3.44 1.88 -6.62
C GLU A 108 -2.29 2.38 -7.50
N ALA A 109 -2.52 3.40 -8.32
CA ALA A 109 -1.52 3.93 -9.24
C ALA A 109 -0.30 4.51 -8.50
N VAL A 110 -0.51 5.29 -7.44
CA VAL A 110 0.58 5.84 -6.63
C VAL A 110 1.35 4.72 -5.93
N THR A 111 0.67 3.75 -5.35
CA THR A 111 1.33 2.65 -4.64
C THR A 111 2.16 1.78 -5.60
N LEU A 112 1.64 1.47 -6.77
CA LEU A 112 2.38 0.74 -7.80
C LEU A 112 3.62 1.50 -8.25
N ARG A 113 3.55 2.82 -8.38
CA ARG A 113 4.69 3.63 -8.77
C ARG A 113 5.71 3.80 -7.65
N GLU A 114 5.29 4.26 -6.49
CA GLU A 114 6.19 4.71 -5.42
C GLU A 114 6.71 3.56 -4.54
N VAL A 115 5.91 2.54 -4.32
CA VAL A 115 6.27 1.42 -3.45
C VAL A 115 6.77 0.22 -4.25
N SER A 116 6.10 -0.11 -5.34
CA SER A 116 6.47 -1.25 -6.18
C SER A 116 7.48 -0.91 -7.28
N GLY A 117 7.70 0.37 -7.55
CA GLY A 117 8.70 0.85 -8.52
C GLY A 117 8.37 0.59 -9.98
N LEU A 118 7.09 0.37 -10.31
CA LEU A 118 6.66 0.09 -11.68
C LEU A 118 6.72 1.34 -12.56
N GLU A 119 7.08 1.13 -13.83
CA GLU A 119 6.99 2.18 -14.83
C GLU A 119 5.53 2.46 -15.22
N TYR A 120 5.25 3.66 -15.71
CA TYR A 120 3.88 4.06 -16.09
C TYR A 120 3.25 3.13 -17.13
N ALA A 121 4.04 2.65 -18.09
CA ALA A 121 3.55 1.71 -19.10
C ALA A 121 3.19 0.34 -18.47
N GLU A 122 3.96 -0.12 -17.49
CA GLU A 122 3.67 -1.35 -16.74
C GLU A 122 2.39 -1.20 -15.93
N ILE A 123 2.19 -0.05 -15.28
CA ILE A 123 0.97 0.25 -14.52
C ILE A 123 -0.23 0.30 -15.47
N ALA A 124 -0.10 0.93 -16.63
CA ALA A 124 -1.15 0.99 -17.64
C ALA A 124 -1.58 -0.43 -18.10
N ALA A 125 -0.61 -1.28 -18.42
CA ALA A 125 -0.86 -2.66 -18.81
C ALA A 125 -1.51 -3.47 -17.67
N LEU A 126 -1.04 -3.30 -16.45
CA LEU A 126 -1.50 -4.03 -15.28
C LEU A 126 -2.93 -3.65 -14.87
N THR A 127 -3.26 -2.37 -14.95
CA THR A 127 -4.57 -1.83 -14.55
C THR A 127 -5.60 -1.79 -15.71
N GLY A 128 -5.18 -2.12 -16.92
CA GLY A 128 -6.04 -2.06 -18.10
C GLY A 128 -6.49 -0.64 -18.46
N THR A 129 -5.65 0.36 -18.18
CA THR A 129 -5.94 1.77 -18.43
C THR A 129 -4.92 2.39 -19.37
N GLU A 130 -5.25 3.53 -19.97
CA GLU A 130 -4.35 4.25 -20.83
C GLU A 130 -3.23 4.95 -20.05
N LEU A 131 -2.08 5.17 -20.71
CA LEU A 131 -0.92 5.81 -20.12
C LEU A 131 -1.23 7.22 -19.57
N GLY A 132 -2.03 8.00 -20.30
CA GLY A 132 -2.47 9.33 -19.86
C GLY A 132 -3.32 9.28 -18.57
N THR A 133 -4.16 8.28 -18.44
CA THR A 133 -4.96 8.03 -17.23
C THR A 133 -4.06 7.68 -16.04
N VAL A 134 -3.05 6.84 -16.23
CA VAL A 134 -2.06 6.51 -15.18
C VAL A 134 -1.33 7.77 -14.72
N LYS A 135 -0.82 8.56 -15.65
CA LYS A 135 -0.14 9.84 -15.32
C LYS A 135 -1.03 10.77 -14.51
N SER A 136 -2.28 10.92 -14.92
CA SER A 136 -3.28 11.74 -14.23
C SER A 136 -3.58 11.24 -12.81
N ARG A 137 -3.79 9.93 -12.65
CA ARG A 137 -4.05 9.29 -11.34
C ARG A 137 -2.87 9.48 -10.39
N ILE A 138 -1.65 9.25 -10.86
CA ILE A 138 -0.42 9.46 -10.06
C ILE A 138 -0.26 10.92 -9.68
N GLY A 139 -0.41 11.84 -10.62
CA GLY A 139 -0.31 13.28 -10.37
C GLY A 139 -1.29 13.78 -9.33
N ARG A 140 -2.57 13.40 -9.46
CA ARG A 140 -3.61 13.76 -8.49
C ARG A 140 -3.39 13.10 -7.13
N GLY A 141 -3.01 11.83 -7.12
CA GLY A 141 -2.72 11.11 -5.88
C GLY A 141 -1.54 11.71 -5.12
N ARG A 142 -0.45 12.04 -5.80
CA ARG A 142 0.71 12.73 -5.19
C ARG A 142 0.33 14.10 -4.63
N ALA A 143 -0.46 14.88 -5.36
CA ALA A 143 -0.90 16.21 -4.90
C ALA A 143 -1.78 16.09 -3.65
N ALA A 144 -2.71 15.16 -3.62
CA ALA A 144 -3.58 14.92 -2.47
C ALA A 144 -2.80 14.41 -1.24
N LEU A 145 -1.84 13.51 -1.44
CA LEU A 145 -0.95 13.04 -0.36
C LEU A 145 -0.12 14.17 0.21
N ARG A 146 0.47 14.99 -0.63
CA ARG A 146 1.25 16.17 -0.19
C ARG A 146 0.40 17.11 0.63
N ALA A 147 -0.81 17.43 0.17
CA ALA A 147 -1.73 18.31 0.88
C ALA A 147 -2.13 17.70 2.24
N TRP A 148 -2.37 16.41 2.31
CA TRP A 148 -2.71 15.73 3.55
C TRP A 148 -1.54 15.74 4.54
N LEU A 149 -0.34 15.38 4.10
CA LEU A 149 0.87 15.35 4.93
C LEU A 149 1.22 16.75 5.46
N THR A 150 1.09 17.79 4.64
CA THR A 150 1.32 19.18 5.07
C THR A 150 0.34 19.56 6.17
N ARG A 151 -0.94 19.23 6.05
CA ARG A 151 -1.93 19.50 7.11
C ARG A 151 -1.66 18.70 8.39
N ALA A 152 -1.11 17.51 8.26
CA ALA A 152 -0.71 16.67 9.40
C ALA A 152 0.62 17.13 10.05
N GLY A 153 1.26 18.19 9.55
CA GLY A 153 2.52 18.69 10.07
C GLY A 153 3.75 17.89 9.66
N VAL A 154 3.60 17.00 8.69
CA VAL A 154 4.71 16.24 8.11
C VAL A 154 5.28 17.06 6.96
N THR A 155 6.35 17.78 7.22
CA THR A 155 7.11 18.49 6.18
C THR A 155 8.09 17.51 5.53
N PRO A 156 8.15 17.45 4.19
CA PRO A 156 9.25 16.76 3.53
C PRO A 156 10.56 17.44 3.93
N HIS A 157 11.50 16.68 4.45
CA HIS A 157 12.86 17.15 4.55
C HIS A 157 13.43 17.20 3.13
N ASP A 158 13.81 18.42 2.72
CA ASP A 158 14.62 18.62 1.52
C ASP A 158 15.99 17.95 1.65
#